data_b293d9794a177737f65628a22116e83e
#
_entry.id   b293d9794a177737f65628a22116e83e
#
_cell.length_a   1.000
_cell.length_b   1.000
_cell.length_c   1.000
_cell.angle_alpha   90.00
_cell.angle_beta   90.00
_cell.angle_gamma   90.00
#
_symmetry.space_group_name_H-M   'P 1'
#
loop_
_entity.id
_entity.type
_entity.pdbx_description
1 polymer ?
#
loop_
_entity_poly.entity_id
_entity_poly.type
_entity_poly.pdbx_seq_one_letter_code
_entity_poly.pdbx_strand_id
1 'polypeptide(L)'
;MKVEFLKAAEADFDEVVDFANYVFSHDGGKTDFPSLLPKLYKKDYQMMEYHYLVKENGKIKALVGAFPMELSVLGQTLKVFGIGTVSVHPYSRGCGYMKQLMNMALGDMKEQGFHLSCLGGKRQRYEHFGYTPCGQKLSFTLNNENIKYRLNHY
;
A
#
# COMPACT_ATOMS: atom_id res chain seq x y z
N MET A 1 -5.65 6.22 -27.45
CA MET A 1 -4.94 6.05 -26.15
C MET A 1 -5.52 4.80 -25.48
N LYS A 2 -4.71 3.76 -25.25
CA LYS A 2 -5.17 2.52 -24.60
C LYS A 2 -4.93 2.65 -23.10
N VAL A 3 -6.01 2.57 -22.32
CA VAL A 3 -5.97 2.58 -20.84
C VAL A 3 -6.44 1.22 -20.35
N GLU A 4 -5.65 0.60 -19.48
CA GLU A 4 -5.93 -0.72 -18.93
C GLU A 4 -5.91 -0.67 -17.41
N PHE A 5 -6.90 -1.34 -16.79
CA PHE A 5 -7.02 -1.53 -15.35
C PHE A 5 -6.81 -3.01 -15.06
N LEU A 6 -5.81 -3.37 -14.30
CA LEU A 6 -5.42 -4.76 -14.11
C LEU A 6 -4.77 -5.00 -12.74
N LYS A 7 -4.64 -6.27 -12.35
CA LYS A 7 -3.75 -6.70 -11.28
C LYS A 7 -2.34 -6.90 -11.85
N ALA A 8 -1.33 -6.59 -11.06
CA ALA A 8 0.05 -6.83 -11.44
C ALA A 8 0.36 -8.32 -11.49
N ALA A 9 1.25 -8.69 -12.39
CA ALA A 9 1.90 -9.99 -12.41
C ALA A 9 3.35 -9.86 -11.91
N GLU A 10 4.00 -10.98 -11.59
CA GLU A 10 5.40 -10.97 -11.14
C GLU A 10 6.35 -10.31 -12.16
N ALA A 11 6.03 -10.38 -13.44
CA ALA A 11 6.77 -9.70 -14.50
C ALA A 11 6.72 -8.16 -14.40
N ASP A 12 5.74 -7.60 -13.69
CA ASP A 12 5.61 -6.15 -13.48
C ASP A 12 6.46 -5.64 -12.29
N PHE A 13 7.13 -6.52 -11.56
CA PHE A 13 7.81 -6.18 -10.31
C PHE A 13 8.72 -4.96 -10.42
N ASP A 14 9.65 -4.98 -11.37
CA ASP A 14 10.64 -3.91 -11.52
C ASP A 14 9.94 -2.58 -11.87
N GLU A 15 8.95 -2.60 -12.79
CA GLU A 15 8.17 -1.40 -13.14
C GLU A 15 7.32 -0.87 -11.98
N VAL A 16 6.73 -1.75 -11.17
CA VAL A 16 5.97 -1.38 -9.96
C VAL A 16 6.85 -0.71 -8.93
N VAL A 17 8.03 -1.29 -8.64
CA VAL A 17 8.98 -0.73 -7.68
C VAL A 17 9.50 0.62 -8.16
N ASP A 18 9.92 0.73 -9.40
CA ASP A 18 10.42 1.98 -9.99
C ASP A 18 9.34 3.06 -9.97
N PHE A 19 8.11 2.73 -10.33
CA PHE A 19 6.99 3.66 -10.31
C PHE A 19 6.68 4.14 -8.89
N ALA A 20 6.61 3.23 -7.92
CA ALA A 20 6.37 3.58 -6.51
C ALA A 20 7.47 4.50 -5.98
N ASN A 21 8.75 4.13 -6.19
CA ASN A 21 9.90 4.93 -5.80
C ASN A 21 9.87 6.32 -6.43
N TYR A 22 9.56 6.41 -7.73
CA TYR A 22 9.46 7.68 -8.45
C TYR A 22 8.40 8.59 -7.84
N VAL A 23 7.16 8.10 -7.67
CA VAL A 23 6.05 8.93 -7.20
C VAL A 23 6.27 9.39 -5.76
N PHE A 24 6.72 8.50 -4.88
CA PHE A 24 6.96 8.86 -3.47
C PHE A 24 8.20 9.74 -3.28
N SER A 25 9.20 9.60 -4.12
CA SER A 25 10.39 10.47 -4.09
C SER A 25 10.11 11.86 -4.63
N HIS A 26 9.10 12.03 -5.47
CA HIS A 26 8.74 13.33 -6.07
C HIS A 26 8.31 14.37 -5.04
N ASP A 27 7.60 13.93 -4.00
CA ASP A 27 6.97 14.83 -3.02
C ASP A 27 7.71 14.86 -1.66
N GLY A 28 8.73 14.02 -1.41
CA GLY A 28 9.26 13.89 -0.04
C GLY A 28 10.70 13.40 0.13
N GLY A 29 11.51 13.38 -0.91
CA GLY A 29 12.90 12.88 -0.84
C GLY A 29 13.04 11.42 -1.29
N LYS A 30 14.28 10.92 -1.37
CA LYS A 30 14.56 9.61 -1.96
C LYS A 30 13.87 8.48 -1.19
N THR A 31 12.99 7.76 -1.86
CA THR A 31 12.30 6.58 -1.34
C THR A 31 12.82 5.32 -2.04
N ASP A 32 13.06 4.26 -1.26
CA ASP A 32 13.44 2.94 -1.74
C ASP A 32 12.54 1.90 -1.08
N PHE A 33 11.48 1.49 -1.77
CA PHE A 33 10.48 0.56 -1.25
C PHE A 33 11.05 -0.81 -0.86
N PRO A 34 11.96 -1.43 -1.63
CA PRO A 34 12.60 -2.67 -1.22
C PRO A 34 13.34 -2.60 0.12
N SER A 35 13.97 -1.47 0.42
CA SER A 35 14.63 -1.24 1.72
C SER A 35 13.63 -0.87 2.81
N LEU A 36 12.60 -0.08 2.49
CA LEU A 36 11.62 0.39 3.45
C LEU A 36 10.63 -0.69 3.87
N LEU A 37 10.16 -1.49 2.91
CA LEU A 37 9.13 -2.52 3.09
C LEU A 37 9.58 -3.84 2.44
N PRO A 38 10.66 -4.48 2.93
CA PRO A 38 11.26 -5.64 2.28
C PRO A 38 10.30 -6.83 2.15
N LYS A 39 9.34 -6.99 3.06
CA LYS A 39 8.34 -8.07 3.01
C LYS A 39 7.32 -7.92 1.88
N LEU A 40 7.19 -6.72 1.33
CA LEU A 40 6.24 -6.43 0.25
C LEU A 40 6.95 -6.23 -1.11
N TYR A 41 8.20 -5.79 -1.09
CA TYR A 41 8.92 -5.33 -2.28
C TYR A 41 10.29 -6.02 -2.49
N LYS A 42 10.41 -7.29 -2.04
CA LYS A 42 11.47 -8.20 -2.51
C LYS A 42 10.84 -9.32 -3.34
N LYS A 43 11.47 -9.69 -4.43
CA LYS A 43 10.99 -10.71 -5.40
C LYS A 43 10.66 -12.05 -4.73
N ASP A 44 11.40 -12.42 -3.69
CA ASP A 44 11.21 -13.70 -2.97
C ASP A 44 9.83 -13.85 -2.31
N TYR A 45 9.12 -12.75 -2.05
CA TYR A 45 7.81 -12.79 -1.37
C TYR A 45 6.61 -12.87 -2.33
N GLN A 46 6.80 -12.70 -3.64
CA GLN A 46 5.77 -12.84 -4.68
C GLN A 46 4.48 -12.05 -4.38
N MET A 47 4.63 -10.78 -4.01
CA MET A 47 3.50 -9.93 -3.55
C MET A 47 2.86 -9.10 -4.66
N MET A 48 3.23 -9.33 -5.93
CA MET A 48 2.75 -8.49 -7.05
C MET A 48 1.26 -8.64 -7.32
N GLU A 49 0.68 -9.84 -7.15
CA GLU A 49 -0.75 -10.08 -7.32
C GLU A 49 -1.66 -9.20 -6.43
N TYR A 50 -1.10 -8.61 -5.36
CA TYR A 50 -1.79 -7.69 -4.45
C TYR A 50 -1.71 -6.23 -4.89
N HIS A 51 -1.22 -5.96 -6.10
CA HIS A 51 -1.14 -4.61 -6.66
C HIS A 51 -2.14 -4.44 -7.81
N TYR A 52 -2.86 -3.34 -7.76
CA TYR A 52 -3.80 -2.90 -8.79
C TYR A 52 -3.16 -1.76 -9.57
N LEU A 53 -3.17 -1.86 -10.89
CA LEU A 53 -2.46 -0.95 -11.80
C LEU A 53 -3.40 -0.29 -12.79
N VAL A 54 -3.09 0.96 -13.15
CA VAL A 54 -3.52 1.55 -14.42
C VAL A 54 -2.30 1.66 -15.31
N LYS A 55 -2.41 1.09 -16.51
CA LYS A 55 -1.42 1.30 -17.59
C LYS A 55 -2.01 2.13 -18.72
N GLU A 56 -1.30 3.16 -19.15
CA GLU A 56 -1.57 3.91 -20.38
C GLU A 56 -0.49 3.59 -21.39
N ASN A 57 -0.89 3.05 -22.55
CA ASN A 57 0.03 2.64 -23.60
C ASN A 57 1.18 1.76 -23.04
N GLY A 58 0.85 0.83 -22.13
CA GLY A 58 1.79 -0.09 -21.52
C GLY A 58 2.66 0.47 -20.38
N LYS A 59 2.46 1.73 -19.95
CA LYS A 59 3.21 2.35 -18.84
C LYS A 59 2.34 2.57 -17.62
N ILE A 60 2.84 2.24 -16.42
CA ILE A 60 2.12 2.44 -15.18
C ILE A 60 1.86 3.93 -14.93
N LYS A 61 0.61 4.27 -14.63
CA LYS A 61 0.14 5.63 -14.31
C LYS A 61 -0.49 5.73 -12.93
N ALA A 62 -0.97 4.64 -12.39
CA ALA A 62 -1.45 4.59 -11.02
C ALA A 62 -1.25 3.18 -10.44
N LEU A 63 -1.14 3.14 -9.12
CA LEU A 63 -0.87 1.94 -8.34
C LEU A 63 -1.63 2.00 -7.02
N VAL A 64 -2.23 0.88 -6.62
CA VAL A 64 -2.78 0.64 -5.28
C VAL A 64 -2.36 -0.75 -4.83
N GLY A 65 -1.69 -0.86 -3.70
CA GLY A 65 -1.44 -2.12 -3.02
C GLY A 65 -2.59 -2.45 -2.06
N ALA A 66 -3.03 -3.72 -2.03
CA ALA A 66 -4.06 -4.22 -1.13
C ALA A 66 -3.60 -5.57 -0.56
N PHE A 67 -2.91 -5.54 0.55
CA PHE A 67 -2.19 -6.68 1.11
C PHE A 67 -3.05 -7.41 2.13
N PRO A 68 -3.25 -8.74 2.00
CA PRO A 68 -3.96 -9.53 2.98
C PRO A 68 -3.19 -9.57 4.31
N MET A 69 -3.91 -9.38 5.39
CA MET A 69 -3.40 -9.42 6.75
C MET A 69 -4.45 -10.03 7.69
N GLU A 70 -4.01 -10.44 8.86
CA GLU A 70 -4.87 -10.88 9.93
C GLU A 70 -4.79 -9.92 11.11
N LEU A 71 -5.95 -9.63 11.69
CA LEU A 71 -6.07 -8.80 12.90
C LEU A 71 -6.74 -9.63 14.00
N SER A 72 -6.05 -9.79 15.11
CA SER A 72 -6.63 -10.44 16.30
C SER A 72 -7.33 -9.41 17.17
N VAL A 73 -8.62 -9.62 17.41
CA VAL A 73 -9.46 -8.75 18.24
C VAL A 73 -10.27 -9.60 19.19
N LEU A 74 -10.09 -9.43 20.49
CA LEU A 74 -10.84 -10.15 21.55
C LEU A 74 -10.87 -11.67 21.34
N GLY A 75 -9.75 -12.25 20.92
CA GLY A 75 -9.63 -13.69 20.67
C GLY A 75 -10.24 -14.17 19.34
N GLN A 76 -10.74 -13.26 18.51
CA GLN A 76 -11.23 -13.54 17.17
C GLN A 76 -10.20 -13.06 16.13
N THR A 77 -10.08 -13.80 15.02
CA THR A 77 -9.24 -13.41 13.89
C THR A 77 -10.08 -12.82 12.78
N LEU A 78 -9.76 -11.60 12.38
CA LEU A 78 -10.38 -10.91 11.25
C LEU A 78 -9.43 -10.93 10.05
N LYS A 79 -9.97 -11.25 8.86
CA LYS A 79 -9.27 -11.06 7.59
C LYS A 79 -9.38 -9.59 7.17
N VAL A 80 -8.25 -8.98 6.91
CA VAL A 80 -8.14 -7.53 6.65
C VAL A 80 -7.31 -7.27 5.41
N PHE A 81 -7.68 -6.28 4.59
CA PHE A 81 -6.78 -5.73 3.60
C PHE A 81 -6.08 -4.48 4.14
N GLY A 82 -4.74 -4.50 4.14
CA GLY A 82 -3.92 -3.32 4.33
C GLY A 82 -3.75 -2.57 3.01
N ILE A 83 -4.42 -1.42 2.83
CA ILE A 83 -4.22 -0.58 1.64
C ILE A 83 -2.95 0.23 1.81
N GLY A 84 -2.06 0.15 0.83
CA GLY A 84 -0.78 0.86 0.83
C GLY A 84 -0.30 1.24 -0.55
N THR A 85 0.81 1.93 -0.62
CA THR A 85 1.50 2.34 -1.85
C THR A 85 0.60 3.04 -2.87
N VAL A 86 -0.44 3.74 -2.38
CA VAL A 86 -1.40 4.44 -3.23
C VAL A 86 -0.70 5.60 -3.92
N SER A 87 -0.51 5.49 -5.21
CA SER A 87 0.25 6.46 -6.01
C SER A 87 -0.36 6.69 -7.38
N VAL A 88 -0.26 7.94 -7.85
CA VAL A 88 -0.67 8.34 -9.19
C VAL A 88 0.43 9.22 -9.77
N HIS A 89 0.81 8.91 -11.00
CA HIS A 89 1.80 9.70 -11.73
C HIS A 89 1.41 11.20 -11.71
N PRO A 90 2.33 12.13 -11.41
CA PRO A 90 2.01 13.55 -11.26
C PRO A 90 1.17 14.13 -12.40
N TYR A 91 1.51 13.79 -13.64
CA TYR A 91 0.78 14.26 -14.83
C TYR A 91 -0.53 13.50 -15.16
N SER A 92 -0.86 12.45 -14.39
CA SER A 92 -2.13 11.70 -14.52
C SER A 92 -3.06 11.93 -13.32
N ARG A 93 -2.72 12.87 -12.46
CA ARG A 93 -3.58 13.30 -11.34
C ARG A 93 -4.86 13.95 -11.92
N GLY A 94 -5.99 13.71 -11.26
CA GLY A 94 -7.30 14.19 -11.74
C GLY A 94 -8.02 13.27 -12.74
N CYS A 95 -7.37 12.24 -13.28
CA CYS A 95 -7.98 11.28 -14.22
C CYS A 95 -8.90 10.23 -13.54
N GLY A 96 -9.05 10.27 -12.23
CA GLY A 96 -9.90 9.31 -11.50
C GLY A 96 -9.29 7.92 -11.30
N TYR A 97 -8.03 7.70 -11.66
CA TYR A 97 -7.38 6.38 -11.62
C TYR A 97 -7.33 5.77 -10.23
N MET A 98 -6.94 6.56 -9.22
CA MET A 98 -6.96 6.10 -7.83
C MET A 98 -8.36 5.59 -7.42
N LYS A 99 -9.42 6.32 -7.78
CA LYS A 99 -10.80 5.95 -7.44
C LYS A 99 -11.18 4.60 -8.04
N GLN A 100 -10.82 4.37 -9.29
CA GLN A 100 -11.12 3.10 -9.96
C GLN A 100 -10.34 1.94 -9.34
N LEU A 101 -9.04 2.10 -9.08
CA LEU A 101 -8.22 1.07 -8.45
C LEU A 101 -8.69 0.74 -7.02
N MET A 102 -9.06 1.76 -6.23
CA MET A 102 -9.64 1.55 -4.91
C MET A 102 -10.96 0.76 -4.98
N ASN A 103 -11.83 1.08 -5.94
CA ASN A 103 -13.08 0.35 -6.13
C ASN A 103 -12.82 -1.12 -6.54
N MET A 104 -11.84 -1.39 -7.40
CA MET A 104 -11.44 -2.75 -7.75
C MET A 104 -10.95 -3.51 -6.51
N ALA A 105 -10.03 -2.92 -5.73
CA ALA A 105 -9.50 -3.55 -4.53
C ALA A 105 -10.59 -3.84 -3.49
N LEU A 106 -11.51 -2.90 -3.27
CA LEU A 106 -12.64 -3.07 -2.35
C LEU A 106 -13.68 -4.08 -2.86
N GLY A 107 -13.86 -4.18 -4.18
CA GLY A 107 -14.67 -5.21 -4.81
C GLY A 107 -14.12 -6.60 -4.55
N ASP A 108 -12.85 -6.82 -4.86
CA ASP A 108 -12.16 -8.09 -4.61
C ASP A 108 -12.16 -8.46 -3.12
N MET A 109 -11.94 -7.49 -2.24
CA MET A 109 -12.02 -7.68 -0.79
C MET A 109 -13.38 -8.26 -0.38
N LYS A 110 -14.46 -7.68 -0.92
CA LYS A 110 -15.82 -8.14 -0.63
C LYS A 110 -16.09 -9.55 -1.18
N GLU A 111 -15.67 -9.82 -2.41
CA GLU A 111 -15.82 -11.12 -3.06
C GLU A 111 -15.04 -12.22 -2.35
N GLN A 112 -13.85 -11.91 -1.83
CA GLN A 112 -13.00 -12.86 -1.09
C GLN A 112 -13.36 -13.00 0.39
N GLY A 113 -14.41 -12.31 0.86
CA GLY A 113 -14.91 -12.42 2.23
C GLY A 113 -13.98 -11.80 3.28
N PHE A 114 -13.26 -10.74 2.94
CA PHE A 114 -12.54 -9.95 3.92
C PHE A 114 -13.50 -9.13 4.77
N HIS A 115 -13.24 -9.01 6.04
CA HIS A 115 -14.15 -8.36 7.00
C HIS A 115 -14.03 -6.84 6.98
N LEU A 116 -12.82 -6.33 6.78
CA LEU A 116 -12.54 -4.89 6.74
C LEU A 116 -11.23 -4.60 6.00
N SER A 117 -11.00 -3.32 5.69
CA SER A 117 -9.70 -2.86 5.26
C SER A 117 -9.20 -1.70 6.11
N CYS A 118 -7.89 -1.54 6.19
CA CYS A 118 -7.25 -0.47 6.93
C CYS A 118 -6.19 0.23 6.07
N LEU A 119 -5.95 1.49 6.35
CA LEU A 119 -4.90 2.27 5.72
C LEU A 119 -4.39 3.38 6.65
N GLY A 120 -3.15 3.80 6.41
CA GLY A 120 -2.63 5.05 6.94
C GLY A 120 -2.70 6.13 5.86
N GLY A 121 -3.44 7.22 6.11
CA GLY A 121 -3.58 8.26 5.10
C GLY A 121 -4.44 9.45 5.54
N LYS A 122 -4.58 10.40 4.62
CA LYS A 122 -5.38 11.61 4.87
C LYS A 122 -6.87 11.25 4.77
N ARG A 123 -7.64 11.54 5.82
CA ARG A 123 -9.08 11.31 5.89
C ARG A 123 -9.82 11.75 4.62
N GLN A 124 -9.58 12.96 4.16
CA GLN A 124 -10.27 13.56 3.00
C GLN A 124 -10.11 12.76 1.70
N ARG A 125 -9.07 11.92 1.60
CA ARG A 125 -8.85 11.08 0.42
C ARG A 125 -9.65 9.80 0.44
N TYR A 126 -10.01 9.29 1.63
CA TYR A 126 -10.49 7.93 1.79
C TYR A 126 -11.88 7.82 2.41
N GLU A 127 -12.40 8.89 3.05
CA GLU A 127 -13.72 8.86 3.69
C GLU A 127 -14.86 8.53 2.72
N HIS A 128 -14.76 8.94 1.46
CA HIS A 128 -15.78 8.63 0.44
C HIS A 128 -15.77 7.15 -0.04
N PHE A 129 -14.76 6.37 0.37
CA PHE A 129 -14.73 4.90 0.22
C PHE A 129 -15.23 4.17 1.47
N GLY A 130 -15.73 4.88 2.46
CA GLY A 130 -16.22 4.31 3.72
C GLY A 130 -15.18 4.21 4.82
N TYR A 131 -13.97 4.75 4.63
CA TYR A 131 -12.96 4.77 5.69
C TYR A 131 -13.26 5.85 6.72
N THR A 132 -13.14 5.48 7.99
CA THR A 132 -13.26 6.39 9.12
C THR A 132 -12.03 6.26 10.03
N PRO A 133 -11.57 7.35 10.65
CA PRO A 133 -10.52 7.26 11.65
C PRO A 133 -10.93 6.34 12.80
N CYS A 134 -10.06 5.40 13.16
CA CYS A 134 -10.30 4.48 14.26
C CYS A 134 -8.99 4.06 14.92
N GLY A 135 -9.10 3.60 16.17
CA GLY A 135 -7.97 3.09 16.94
C GLY A 135 -6.97 4.16 17.37
N GLN A 136 -5.89 3.68 17.99
CA GLN A 136 -4.73 4.48 18.39
C GLN A 136 -3.46 3.78 17.93
N LYS A 137 -2.52 4.55 17.41
CA LYS A 137 -1.18 4.06 17.10
C LYS A 137 -0.24 4.42 18.22
N LEU A 138 0.30 3.41 18.89
CA LEU A 138 1.40 3.59 19.83
C LEU A 138 2.73 3.47 19.06
N SER A 139 3.59 4.45 19.20
CA SER A 139 4.92 4.46 18.59
C SER A 139 5.99 4.50 19.67
N PHE A 140 6.92 3.54 19.61
CA PHE A 140 8.07 3.47 20.51
C PHE A 140 9.32 3.64 19.68
N THR A 141 10.19 4.54 20.09
CA THR A 141 11.48 4.77 19.44
C THR A 141 12.58 4.23 20.32
N LEU A 142 13.39 3.33 19.77
CA LEU A 142 14.64 2.85 20.38
C LEU A 142 15.80 3.57 19.72
N ASN A 143 16.61 4.25 20.50
CA ASN A 143 17.84 4.91 20.06
C ASN A 143 18.97 4.70 21.10
N ASN A 144 20.18 5.06 20.73
CA ASN A 144 21.34 4.86 21.58
C ASN A 144 21.25 5.58 22.94
N GLU A 145 20.44 6.61 23.06
CA GLU A 145 20.28 7.34 24.31
C GLU A 145 19.33 6.63 25.27
N ASN A 146 18.20 6.11 24.76
CA ASN A 146 17.18 5.51 25.63
C ASN A 146 17.41 4.02 25.93
N ILE A 147 18.24 3.31 25.14
CA ILE A 147 18.57 1.90 25.39
C ILE A 147 19.76 1.71 26.33
N LYS A 148 20.71 2.66 26.36
CA LYS A 148 21.98 2.50 27.11
C LYS A 148 21.81 2.20 28.61
N TYR A 149 20.69 2.59 29.21
CA TYR A 149 20.42 2.36 30.63
C TYR A 149 19.64 1.09 30.93
N ARG A 150 19.06 0.45 29.91
CA ARG A 150 18.16 -0.69 30.09
C ARG A 150 18.58 -1.93 29.31
N LEU A 151 19.27 -1.76 28.19
CA LEU A 151 19.62 -2.85 27.27
C LEU A 151 21.14 -3.04 27.08
N ASN A 152 21.95 -2.47 27.95
CA ASN A 152 23.42 -2.60 27.89
C ASN A 152 23.95 -4.05 28.08
N HIS A 153 23.07 -4.99 28.42
CA HIS A 153 23.45 -6.38 28.70
C HIS A 153 22.97 -7.37 27.63
N TYR A 154 22.49 -6.88 26.49
CA TYR A 154 22.00 -7.71 25.37
C TYR A 154 22.82 -7.46 24.12
#